data_8fc14cf9100cae728b44af8054c888d0
#
_entry.id   8fc14cf9100cae728b44af8054c888d0
#
_cell.length_a   1.000
_cell.length_b   1.000
_cell.length_c   1.000
_cell.angle_alpha   90.00
_cell.angle_beta   90.00
_cell.angle_gamma   90.00
#
_symmetry.space_group_name_H-M   'P 1'
#
loop_
_entity.id
_entity.type
_entity.pdbx_description
1 polymer ?
#
loop_
_entity_poly.entity_id
_entity_poly.type
_entity_poly.pdbx_seq_one_letter_code
_entity_poly.pdbx_strand_id
1 'polypeptide(L)'
;MTSKILLLQNLMTDLSKWLGPDDFADAKSQYDEDGYLVFENVLSGNKLSAIKDALKPYLDTPLKGRNDFEGTRTNRVYALLAKDPVFAELSIHPLALAFAEADLGATMRLSACLAIQLHKDETVQPWHFDDGHMLAPRPRDAWGLSAFWAIDDTTQENGATQFIRGSHKWGDEQSPLTFSEEVFEKHDRDYSKGDEILDIVTPELPAGSLMIAKSTLWHRGGANHTDKPRTIITPQYCVGWARQLENMLLAVPLETAAELPKRAQELIGYSIHHPFMGYVDGMHPAKILS
;
A
#
# COMPACT_ATOMS: atom_id res chain seq x y z
N MET A 1 -5.56 -29.71 9.01
CA MET A 1 -5.04 -28.93 10.16
C MET A 1 -3.52 -28.82 10.18
N THR A 2 -2.76 -29.86 9.88
CA THR A 2 -1.29 -29.92 9.97
C THR A 2 -0.55 -29.03 8.96
N SER A 3 -1.06 -28.84 7.74
CA SER A 3 -0.37 -28.06 6.69
C SER A 3 -0.42 -26.54 6.92
N LYS A 4 -1.50 -26.00 7.49
CA LYS A 4 -1.63 -24.57 7.83
C LYS A 4 -0.73 -24.16 9.00
N ILE A 5 -0.57 -25.07 9.98
CA ILE A 5 0.29 -24.83 11.14
C ILE A 5 1.77 -24.84 10.74
N LEU A 6 2.18 -25.72 9.81
CA LEU A 6 3.55 -25.78 9.30
C LEU A 6 3.92 -24.54 8.45
N LEU A 7 2.98 -24.04 7.65
CA LEU A 7 3.18 -22.81 6.85
C LEU A 7 3.30 -21.58 7.75
N LEU A 8 2.45 -21.48 8.78
CA LEU A 8 2.52 -20.41 9.78
C LEU A 8 3.81 -20.49 10.61
N GLN A 9 4.26 -21.68 10.99
CA GLN A 9 5.49 -21.86 11.75
C GLN A 9 6.75 -21.48 10.93
N ASN A 10 6.80 -21.77 9.63
CA ASN A 10 7.91 -21.37 8.76
C ASN A 10 7.92 -19.85 8.49
N LEU A 11 6.75 -19.21 8.35
CA LEU A 11 6.63 -17.77 8.25
C LEU A 11 7.03 -17.08 9.56
N MET A 12 6.61 -17.61 10.71
CA MET A 12 6.91 -17.00 12.03
C MET A 12 8.40 -17.00 12.34
N THR A 13 9.17 -18.00 11.90
CA THR A 13 10.63 -18.04 12.11
C THR A 13 11.36 -16.94 11.32
N ASP A 14 10.80 -16.51 10.21
CA ASP A 14 11.40 -15.46 9.35
C ASP A 14 10.99 -14.04 9.76
N LEU A 15 9.92 -13.87 10.51
CA LEU A 15 9.43 -12.55 10.97
C LEU A 15 10.12 -12.03 12.24
N SER A 16 10.73 -12.93 13.04
CA SER A 16 11.32 -12.57 14.34
C SER A 16 12.37 -11.46 14.26
N LYS A 17 13.06 -11.35 13.14
CA LYS A 17 14.05 -10.28 12.91
C LYS A 17 13.45 -8.87 12.82
N TRP A 18 12.14 -8.75 12.54
CA TRP A 18 11.44 -7.46 12.47
C TRP A 18 10.50 -7.22 13.64
N LEU A 19 9.95 -8.32 14.23
CA LEU A 19 9.02 -8.24 15.35
C LEU A 19 9.77 -8.06 16.70
N GLY A 20 11.08 -8.35 16.72
CA GLY A 20 11.86 -8.28 17.96
C GLY A 20 11.41 -9.33 18.97
N PRO A 21 11.21 -8.94 20.25
CA PRO A 21 10.75 -9.84 21.30
C PRO A 21 9.26 -10.22 21.19
N ASP A 22 8.49 -9.44 20.42
CA ASP A 22 7.06 -9.65 20.25
C ASP A 22 6.83 -10.80 19.25
N ASP A 23 5.78 -11.56 19.46
CA ASP A 23 5.34 -12.52 18.47
C ASP A 23 4.38 -11.85 17.47
N PHE A 24 4.02 -12.58 16.41
CA PHE A 24 3.10 -12.06 15.40
C PHE A 24 1.71 -11.76 15.98
N ALA A 25 1.26 -12.49 17.00
CA ALA A 25 -0.05 -12.27 17.61
C ALA A 25 -0.10 -10.94 18.36
N ASP A 26 0.96 -10.58 19.07
CA ASP A 26 1.08 -9.30 19.79
C ASP A 26 1.13 -8.13 18.80
N ALA A 27 1.98 -8.21 17.78
CA ALA A 27 2.06 -7.21 16.72
C ALA A 27 0.72 -7.07 15.95
N LYS A 28 0.03 -8.19 15.68
CA LYS A 28 -1.28 -8.19 15.04
C LYS A 28 -2.34 -7.55 15.93
N SER A 29 -2.31 -7.80 17.24
CA SER A 29 -3.22 -7.17 18.19
C SER A 29 -3.05 -5.66 18.22
N GLN A 30 -1.81 -5.16 18.24
CA GLN A 30 -1.53 -3.72 18.16
C GLN A 30 -1.99 -3.12 16.82
N TYR A 31 -1.70 -3.81 15.71
CA TYR A 31 -2.20 -3.40 14.38
C TYR A 31 -3.73 -3.31 14.33
N ASP A 32 -4.43 -4.24 14.98
CA ASP A 32 -5.90 -4.23 15.03
C ASP A 32 -6.44 -3.12 15.93
N GLU A 33 -5.69 -2.72 16.95
CA GLU A 33 -6.07 -1.60 17.82
C GLU A 33 -5.83 -0.25 17.15
N ASP A 34 -4.64 -0.03 16.59
CA ASP A 34 -4.21 1.27 16.03
C ASP A 34 -4.62 1.47 14.57
N GLY A 35 -4.82 0.38 13.82
CA GLY A 35 -5.09 0.39 12.39
C GLY A 35 -3.85 0.49 11.51
N TYR A 36 -2.67 0.65 12.10
CA TYR A 36 -1.37 0.67 11.41
C TYR A 36 -0.24 0.17 12.32
N LEU A 37 0.88 -0.21 11.70
CA LEU A 37 2.16 -0.47 12.40
C LEU A 37 3.34 0.02 11.56
N VAL A 38 4.43 0.35 12.26
CA VAL A 38 5.71 0.77 11.66
C VAL A 38 6.79 -0.23 12.01
N PHE A 39 7.60 -0.59 11.03
CA PHE A 39 8.79 -1.43 11.17
C PHE A 39 9.97 -0.69 10.55
N GLU A 40 10.92 -0.29 11.39
CA GLU A 40 12.09 0.44 10.93
C GLU A 40 13.17 -0.50 10.38
N ASN A 41 14.00 0.03 9.46
CA ASN A 41 15.19 -0.64 8.94
C ASN A 41 14.92 -2.04 8.33
N VAL A 42 13.80 -2.21 7.65
CA VAL A 42 13.41 -3.48 7.01
C VAL A 42 14.25 -3.75 5.76
N LEU A 43 14.48 -2.72 4.93
CA LEU A 43 15.29 -2.82 3.73
C LEU A 43 16.74 -2.42 4.00
N SER A 44 17.68 -3.19 3.43
CA SER A 44 19.11 -2.84 3.48
C SER A 44 19.42 -1.66 2.55
N GLY A 45 20.53 -0.95 2.82
CA GLY A 45 21.00 0.14 1.97
C GLY A 45 21.23 -0.29 0.50
N ASN A 46 21.73 -1.51 0.26
CA ASN A 46 21.88 -2.05 -1.10
C ASN A 46 20.53 -2.23 -1.80
N LYS A 47 19.50 -2.69 -1.07
CA LYS A 47 18.15 -2.83 -1.62
C LYS A 47 17.55 -1.47 -1.94
N LEU A 48 17.70 -0.49 -1.06
CA LEU A 48 17.27 0.89 -1.32
C LEU A 48 17.94 1.49 -2.55
N SER A 49 19.25 1.29 -2.72
CA SER A 49 19.96 1.75 -3.91
C SER A 49 19.38 1.12 -5.18
N ALA A 50 19.20 -0.21 -5.20
CA ALA A 50 18.63 -0.90 -6.36
C ALA A 50 17.22 -0.39 -6.71
N ILE A 51 16.38 -0.11 -5.70
CA ILE A 51 15.04 0.46 -5.90
C ILE A 51 15.12 1.87 -6.49
N LYS A 52 15.98 2.72 -5.96
CA LYS A 52 16.19 4.09 -6.47
C LYS A 52 16.68 4.08 -7.92
N ASP A 53 17.62 3.21 -8.24
CA ASP A 53 18.16 3.07 -9.60
C ASP A 53 17.06 2.59 -10.57
N ALA A 54 16.24 1.62 -10.17
CA ALA A 54 15.11 1.12 -10.95
C ALA A 54 13.99 2.17 -11.15
N LEU A 55 13.77 3.06 -10.19
CA LEU A 55 12.77 4.14 -10.29
C LEU A 55 13.25 5.33 -11.14
N LYS A 56 14.54 5.61 -11.14
CA LYS A 56 15.11 6.84 -11.73
C LYS A 56 14.63 7.13 -13.15
N PRO A 57 14.59 6.17 -14.11
CA PRO A 57 14.12 6.44 -15.48
C PRO A 57 12.69 6.94 -15.57
N TYR A 58 11.87 6.64 -14.57
CA TYR A 58 10.44 6.98 -14.53
C TYR A 58 10.16 8.27 -13.76
N LEU A 59 11.05 8.67 -12.85
CA LEU A 59 10.95 9.91 -12.08
C LEU A 59 11.52 11.10 -12.83
N ASP A 60 12.46 10.89 -13.74
CA ASP A 60 13.04 11.93 -14.60
C ASP A 60 12.04 12.41 -15.69
N THR A 61 10.84 11.87 -15.75
CA THR A 61 9.79 12.27 -16.67
C THR A 61 8.78 13.21 -16.00
N PRO A 62 8.09 14.11 -16.75
CA PRO A 62 7.14 15.04 -16.17
C PRO A 62 5.79 14.37 -15.80
N LEU A 63 5.83 13.21 -15.13
CA LEU A 63 4.65 12.52 -14.62
C LEU A 63 4.19 13.19 -13.32
N LYS A 64 3.38 14.23 -13.44
CA LYS A 64 2.77 14.90 -12.30
C LYS A 64 1.37 14.36 -12.05
N GLY A 65 0.93 14.41 -10.80
CA GLY A 65 -0.46 14.15 -10.44
C GLY A 65 -1.41 15.09 -11.19
N ARG A 66 -2.65 14.67 -11.36
CA ARG A 66 -3.61 15.28 -12.30
C ARG A 66 -4.64 16.17 -11.60
N ASN A 67 -4.75 16.07 -10.28
CA ASN A 67 -5.78 16.73 -9.47
C ASN A 67 -5.32 16.84 -8.00
N ASP A 68 -6.12 17.43 -7.15
CA ASP A 68 -5.81 17.62 -5.73
C ASP A 68 -5.59 16.31 -4.97
N PHE A 69 -6.28 15.24 -5.36
CA PHE A 69 -6.09 13.93 -4.76
C PHE A 69 -4.72 13.31 -5.10
N GLU A 70 -4.29 13.44 -6.35
CA GLU A 70 -2.99 12.93 -6.77
C GLU A 70 -1.82 13.84 -6.38
N GLY A 71 -2.11 15.11 -6.15
CA GLY A 71 -1.15 16.18 -5.90
C GLY A 71 -0.63 16.80 -7.19
N THR A 72 -0.58 18.12 -7.27
CA THR A 72 -0.16 18.83 -8.50
C THR A 72 1.35 18.91 -8.66
N ARG A 73 2.10 18.69 -7.57
CA ARG A 73 3.57 18.64 -7.52
C ARG A 73 4.08 17.25 -7.12
N THR A 74 3.36 16.23 -7.54
CA THR A 74 3.64 14.82 -7.24
C THR A 74 3.87 14.06 -8.53
N ASN A 75 4.96 13.27 -8.58
CA ASN A 75 5.12 12.24 -9.60
C ASN A 75 4.53 10.93 -9.09
N ARG A 76 3.76 10.26 -9.94
CA ARG A 76 3.22 8.92 -9.69
C ARG A 76 3.67 7.97 -10.78
N VAL A 77 4.25 6.84 -10.38
CA VAL A 77 4.72 5.80 -11.29
C VAL A 77 3.92 4.53 -11.01
N TYR A 78 3.03 4.19 -11.92
CA TYR A 78 2.14 3.03 -11.83
C TYR A 78 2.76 1.77 -12.44
N ALA A 79 2.11 0.63 -12.27
CA ALA A 79 2.50 -0.67 -12.86
C ALA A 79 3.97 -1.04 -12.56
N LEU A 80 4.42 -0.89 -11.34
CA LEU A 80 5.83 -1.08 -10.98
C LEU A 80 6.32 -2.49 -11.29
N LEU A 81 5.48 -3.53 -11.15
CA LEU A 81 5.85 -4.92 -11.44
C LEU A 81 6.17 -5.15 -12.93
N ALA A 82 5.71 -4.26 -13.82
CA ALA A 82 6.07 -4.30 -15.24
C ALA A 82 7.38 -3.61 -15.56
N LYS A 83 8.01 -2.96 -14.59
CA LYS A 83 9.17 -2.08 -14.80
C LYS A 83 10.48 -2.70 -14.35
N ASP A 84 10.50 -3.33 -13.18
CA ASP A 84 11.70 -4.00 -12.67
C ASP A 84 11.30 -5.07 -11.63
N PRO A 85 11.98 -6.24 -11.63
CA PRO A 85 11.73 -7.33 -10.67
C PRO A 85 11.87 -6.90 -9.20
N VAL A 86 12.67 -5.88 -8.88
CA VAL A 86 12.85 -5.39 -7.50
C VAL A 86 11.54 -4.94 -6.86
N PHE A 87 10.58 -4.46 -7.64
CA PHE A 87 9.28 -4.02 -7.12
C PHE A 87 8.36 -5.21 -6.79
N ALA A 88 8.51 -6.33 -7.49
CA ALA A 88 7.82 -7.55 -7.10
C ALA A 88 8.28 -8.04 -5.73
N GLU A 89 9.57 -7.93 -5.41
CA GLU A 89 10.11 -8.30 -4.10
C GLU A 89 9.48 -7.47 -2.96
N LEU A 90 9.21 -6.19 -3.17
CA LEU A 90 8.49 -5.36 -2.18
C LEU A 90 7.06 -5.85 -1.99
N SER A 91 6.39 -6.23 -3.08
CA SER A 91 5.00 -6.70 -3.06
C SER A 91 4.83 -8.10 -2.47
N ILE A 92 5.89 -8.90 -2.41
CA ILE A 92 5.87 -10.24 -1.79
C ILE A 92 6.70 -10.30 -0.52
N HIS A 93 7.07 -9.16 0.06
CA HIS A 93 7.88 -9.14 1.28
C HIS A 93 7.15 -9.87 2.41
N PRO A 94 7.81 -10.84 3.10
CA PRO A 94 7.12 -11.73 4.05
C PRO A 94 6.42 -10.98 5.17
N LEU A 95 7.01 -9.89 5.67
CA LEU A 95 6.39 -9.08 6.71
C LEU A 95 5.06 -8.44 6.24
N ALA A 96 5.03 -7.82 5.06
CA ALA A 96 3.81 -7.24 4.51
C ALA A 96 2.76 -8.32 4.21
N LEU A 97 3.18 -9.46 3.63
CA LEU A 97 2.26 -10.56 3.31
C LEU A 97 1.64 -11.19 4.55
N ALA A 98 2.39 -11.32 5.66
CA ALA A 98 1.86 -11.93 6.88
C ALA A 98 0.64 -11.17 7.41
N PHE A 99 0.69 -9.84 7.47
CA PHE A 99 -0.44 -9.00 7.90
C PHE A 99 -1.55 -8.98 6.84
N ALA A 100 -1.18 -8.88 5.56
CA ALA A 100 -2.17 -8.86 4.48
C ALA A 100 -2.93 -10.20 4.40
N GLU A 101 -2.26 -11.35 4.52
CA GLU A 101 -2.93 -12.66 4.52
C GLU A 101 -3.79 -12.89 5.78
N ALA A 102 -3.37 -12.34 6.93
CA ALA A 102 -4.15 -12.43 8.16
C ALA A 102 -5.50 -11.69 8.05
N ASP A 103 -5.52 -10.52 7.43
CA ASP A 103 -6.73 -9.71 7.25
C ASP A 103 -7.55 -10.13 6.02
N LEU A 104 -6.89 -10.37 4.88
CA LEU A 104 -7.56 -10.48 3.57
C LEU A 104 -7.69 -11.94 3.08
N GLY A 105 -7.00 -12.86 3.76
CA GLY A 105 -6.95 -14.28 3.40
C GLY A 105 -5.95 -14.61 2.28
N ALA A 106 -5.63 -15.89 2.14
CA ALA A 106 -4.58 -16.39 1.26
C ALA A 106 -4.81 -16.11 -0.24
N THR A 107 -6.06 -15.83 -0.64
CA THR A 107 -6.43 -15.54 -2.04
C THR A 107 -6.47 -14.04 -2.35
N MET A 108 -5.98 -13.21 -1.43
CA MET A 108 -5.84 -11.77 -1.65
C MET A 108 -5.09 -11.45 -2.94
N ARG A 109 -5.29 -10.23 -3.44
CA ARG A 109 -4.66 -9.73 -4.64
C ARG A 109 -3.87 -8.44 -4.36
N LEU A 110 -2.89 -8.17 -5.23
CA LEU A 110 -2.26 -6.86 -5.32
C LEU A 110 -3.20 -5.93 -6.08
N SER A 111 -3.76 -4.96 -5.39
CA SER A 111 -4.72 -4.00 -5.94
C SER A 111 -4.04 -2.93 -6.79
N ALA A 112 -2.91 -2.41 -6.29
CA ALA A 112 -2.04 -1.48 -6.99
C ALA A 112 -0.60 -1.61 -6.47
N CYS A 113 0.37 -1.18 -7.27
CA CYS A 113 1.74 -1.01 -6.83
C CYS A 113 2.34 0.20 -7.53
N LEU A 114 2.48 1.29 -6.78
CA LEU A 114 2.94 2.56 -7.35
C LEU A 114 3.98 3.24 -6.47
N ALA A 115 4.83 4.04 -7.12
CA ALA A 115 5.70 4.99 -6.45
C ALA A 115 5.05 6.38 -6.45
N ILE A 116 5.19 7.09 -5.34
CA ILE A 116 4.68 8.44 -5.13
C ILE A 116 5.85 9.29 -4.66
N GLN A 117 6.21 10.30 -5.46
CA GLN A 117 7.28 11.24 -5.12
C GLN A 117 6.70 12.64 -5.00
N LEU A 118 6.71 13.18 -3.78
CA LEU A 118 6.26 14.53 -3.48
C LEU A 118 7.43 15.50 -3.66
N HIS A 119 7.19 16.54 -4.45
CA HIS A 119 8.14 17.63 -4.62
C HIS A 119 7.85 18.78 -3.66
N LYS A 120 8.80 19.73 -3.58
CA LYS A 120 8.67 20.98 -2.82
C LYS A 120 7.32 21.66 -3.10
N ASP A 121 6.73 22.19 -2.05
CA ASP A 121 5.45 22.93 -2.06
C ASP A 121 4.24 22.09 -2.51
N GLU A 122 4.32 20.74 -2.45
CA GLU A 122 3.12 19.93 -2.52
C GLU A 122 2.28 20.13 -1.27
N THR A 123 0.98 20.32 -1.45
CA THR A 123 0.02 20.55 -0.37
C THR A 123 -0.44 19.25 0.29
N VAL A 124 -1.13 19.33 1.43
CA VAL A 124 -1.74 18.16 2.05
C VAL A 124 -2.78 17.56 1.12
N GLN A 125 -2.82 16.25 1.07
CA GLN A 125 -3.84 15.50 0.34
C GLN A 125 -5.19 15.56 1.09
N PRO A 126 -6.34 15.47 0.40
CA PRO A 126 -7.63 15.27 1.07
C PRO A 126 -7.64 14.02 1.94
N TRP A 127 -8.32 14.07 3.11
CA TRP A 127 -8.55 12.89 3.92
C TRP A 127 -9.31 11.82 3.14
N HIS A 128 -8.82 10.60 3.16
CA HIS A 128 -9.43 9.46 2.50
C HIS A 128 -9.11 8.14 3.21
N PHE A 129 -9.74 7.08 2.78
CA PHE A 129 -9.40 5.71 3.14
C PHE A 129 -9.40 4.86 1.87
N ASP A 130 -8.45 3.94 1.74
CA ASP A 130 -8.09 3.32 0.46
C ASP A 130 -9.19 2.45 -0.16
N ASP A 131 -10.07 1.84 0.64
CA ASP A 131 -11.18 1.03 0.14
C ASP A 131 -12.53 1.77 0.10
N GLY A 132 -12.52 3.11 0.12
CA GLY A 132 -13.71 3.95 0.06
C GLY A 132 -14.54 3.81 -1.21
N HIS A 133 -13.92 3.35 -2.29
CA HIS A 133 -14.60 3.03 -3.55
C HIS A 133 -15.46 1.75 -3.49
N MET A 134 -15.28 0.94 -2.46
CA MET A 134 -16.09 -0.26 -2.21
C MET A 134 -17.32 0.10 -1.38
N LEU A 135 -18.29 0.77 -1.97
CA LEU A 135 -19.48 1.37 -1.37
C LEU A 135 -20.22 0.44 -0.38
N ALA A 136 -19.69 0.30 0.82
CA ALA A 136 -20.26 -0.51 1.89
C ALA A 136 -20.22 0.25 3.21
N PRO A 137 -21.29 0.12 4.03
CA PRO A 137 -21.39 0.83 5.31
C PRO A 137 -20.21 0.56 6.25
N ARG A 138 -19.86 1.54 7.06
CA ARG A 138 -18.87 1.46 8.13
C ARG A 138 -19.58 1.52 9.49
N PRO A 139 -19.00 0.96 10.60
CA PRO A 139 -17.73 0.25 10.63
C PRO A 139 -17.82 -1.15 10.00
N ARG A 140 -16.72 -1.60 9.40
CA ARG A 140 -16.57 -2.94 8.82
C ARG A 140 -15.10 -3.35 8.82
N ASP A 141 -14.85 -4.64 8.62
CA ASP A 141 -13.49 -5.13 8.39
C ASP A 141 -12.89 -4.46 7.14
N ALA A 142 -11.59 -4.23 7.17
CA ALA A 142 -10.86 -3.71 6.03
C ALA A 142 -10.84 -4.76 4.90
N TRP A 143 -11.16 -4.33 3.67
CA TRP A 143 -11.07 -5.17 2.48
C TRP A 143 -9.78 -4.95 1.70
N GLY A 144 -8.87 -4.21 2.29
CA GLY A 144 -7.54 -3.98 1.79
C GLY A 144 -6.55 -3.65 2.91
N LEU A 145 -5.28 -3.67 2.53
CA LEU A 145 -4.15 -3.26 3.34
C LEU A 145 -3.15 -2.56 2.43
N SER A 146 -2.62 -1.42 2.88
CA SER A 146 -1.57 -0.69 2.19
C SER A 146 -0.25 -0.83 2.92
N ALA A 147 0.80 -1.21 2.18
CA ALA A 147 2.17 -1.22 2.64
C ALA A 147 2.90 0.02 2.11
N PHE A 148 3.44 0.84 3.00
CA PHE A 148 4.16 2.08 2.65
C PHE A 148 5.65 1.87 2.89
N TRP A 149 6.41 1.69 1.83
CA TRP A 149 7.87 1.60 1.87
C TRP A 149 8.48 3.00 1.78
N ALA A 150 9.17 3.44 2.82
CA ALA A 150 9.94 4.67 2.81
C ALA A 150 11.21 4.48 1.97
N ILE A 151 11.26 5.05 0.77
CA ILE A 151 12.45 5.00 -0.08
C ILE A 151 13.42 6.13 0.26
N ASP A 152 12.90 7.24 0.72
CA ASP A 152 13.61 8.33 1.37
C ASP A 152 13.13 8.46 2.80
N ASP A 153 13.91 9.13 3.67
CA ASP A 153 13.42 9.48 5.00
C ASP A 153 12.12 10.28 4.86
N THR A 154 11.09 9.87 5.58
CA THR A 154 9.81 10.59 5.61
C THR A 154 9.64 11.26 6.96
N THR A 155 9.46 12.58 6.95
CA THR A 155 9.30 13.42 8.12
C THR A 155 8.04 14.25 8.01
N GLN A 156 7.60 14.81 9.12
CA GLN A 156 6.47 15.73 9.12
C GLN A 156 6.67 16.89 8.12
N GLU A 157 7.90 17.39 7.98
CA GLU A 157 8.22 18.51 7.11
C GLU A 157 8.23 18.17 5.62
N ASN A 158 8.53 16.90 5.25
CA ASN A 158 8.62 16.49 3.86
C ASN A 158 7.42 15.68 3.36
N GLY A 159 6.33 15.68 4.13
CA GLY A 159 5.08 15.10 3.71
C GLY A 159 4.87 13.64 4.14
N ALA A 160 5.32 13.26 5.34
CA ALA A 160 4.97 11.96 5.91
C ALA A 160 3.46 11.74 5.92
N THR A 161 3.05 10.49 5.75
CA THR A 161 1.63 10.12 5.77
C THR A 161 1.04 10.38 7.15
N GLN A 162 -0.11 11.06 7.17
CA GLN A 162 -0.87 11.38 8.38
C GLN A 162 -2.05 10.43 8.51
N PHE A 163 -2.35 10.01 9.74
CA PHE A 163 -3.48 9.15 10.08
C PHE A 163 -4.35 9.79 11.15
N ILE A 164 -5.64 9.49 11.13
CA ILE A 164 -6.52 9.78 12.25
C ILE A 164 -6.58 8.52 13.10
N ARG A 165 -6.03 8.57 14.35
CA ARG A 165 -5.92 7.42 15.24
C ARG A 165 -7.27 6.73 15.44
N GLY A 166 -7.30 5.41 15.30
CA GLY A 166 -8.47 4.58 15.55
C GLY A 166 -9.62 4.74 14.54
N SER A 167 -9.46 5.58 13.52
CA SER A 167 -10.52 5.89 12.56
C SER A 167 -10.96 4.71 11.67
N HIS A 168 -10.18 3.64 11.62
CA HIS A 168 -10.61 2.39 10.95
C HIS A 168 -11.82 1.73 11.62
N LYS A 169 -12.10 2.08 12.90
CA LYS A 169 -13.25 1.63 13.68
C LYS A 169 -14.47 2.56 13.56
N TRP A 170 -14.35 3.68 12.85
CA TRP A 170 -15.40 4.69 12.72
C TRP A 170 -16.53 4.24 11.81
N GLY A 171 -17.75 4.69 12.12
CA GLY A 171 -18.90 4.64 11.22
C GLY A 171 -18.86 5.76 10.18
N ASP A 172 -19.80 5.72 9.24
CA ASP A 172 -19.88 6.73 8.16
C ASP A 172 -20.20 8.14 8.69
N GLU A 173 -20.88 8.23 9.83
CA GLU A 173 -21.22 9.50 10.50
C GLU A 173 -20.02 10.24 11.10
N GLN A 174 -18.88 9.56 11.28
CA GLN A 174 -17.66 10.13 11.87
C GLN A 174 -16.66 10.60 10.80
N SER A 175 -17.07 10.61 9.53
CA SER A 175 -16.19 10.97 8.42
C SER A 175 -15.60 12.37 8.60
N PRO A 176 -14.26 12.56 8.53
CA PRO A 176 -13.66 13.88 8.52
C PRO A 176 -13.94 14.51 7.17
N LEU A 177 -14.84 15.49 7.13
CA LEU A 177 -15.16 16.29 5.95
C LEU A 177 -15.00 15.60 4.57
N THR A 178 -16.10 15.39 3.97
CA THR A 178 -16.43 14.98 2.62
C THR A 178 -15.29 14.77 1.64
N PHE A 179 -14.97 13.51 1.40
CA PHE A 179 -14.51 13.07 0.10
C PHE A 179 -15.64 13.36 -0.90
N SER A 180 -15.56 14.46 -1.60
CA SER A 180 -16.46 14.79 -2.70
C SER A 180 -15.78 14.49 -4.03
N GLU A 181 -16.55 14.28 -5.10
CA GLU A 181 -16.00 14.11 -6.45
C GLU A 181 -15.12 15.30 -6.88
N GLU A 182 -15.31 16.47 -6.26
CA GLU A 182 -14.54 17.69 -6.51
C GLU A 182 -13.04 17.56 -6.18
N VAL A 183 -12.62 16.60 -5.32
CA VAL A 183 -11.19 16.37 -5.05
C VAL A 183 -10.42 15.83 -6.27
N PHE A 184 -11.13 15.33 -7.28
CA PHE A 184 -10.55 14.91 -8.56
C PHE A 184 -10.43 16.05 -9.57
N GLU A 185 -10.87 17.24 -9.22
CA GLU A 185 -10.67 18.45 -10.01
C GLU A 185 -9.43 19.20 -9.48
N LYS A 186 -8.81 20.06 -10.31
CA LYS A 186 -7.71 20.93 -9.89
C LYS A 186 -8.29 22.19 -9.25
N HIS A 187 -8.21 22.28 -7.93
CA HIS A 187 -8.73 23.44 -7.21
C HIS A 187 -7.71 24.14 -6.30
N ASP A 188 -6.51 23.56 -6.06
CA ASP A 188 -5.49 24.06 -5.11
C ASP A 188 -6.11 24.41 -3.74
N ARG A 189 -7.02 23.55 -3.24
CA ARG A 189 -7.74 23.79 -1.99
C ARG A 189 -6.86 23.46 -0.79
N ASP A 190 -7.06 24.21 0.28
CA ASP A 190 -6.50 23.90 1.59
C ASP A 190 -7.38 22.85 2.30
N TYR A 191 -6.88 21.62 2.39
CA TYR A 191 -7.55 20.50 3.06
C TYR A 191 -7.16 20.34 4.53
N SER A 192 -6.48 21.32 5.14
CA SER A 192 -6.12 21.29 6.57
C SER A 192 -7.21 21.85 7.50
N LYS A 193 -8.25 22.44 6.95
CA LYS A 193 -9.36 22.99 7.76
C LYS A 193 -10.09 21.91 8.52
N GLY A 194 -10.21 22.09 9.85
CA GLY A 194 -10.86 21.14 10.75
C GLY A 194 -9.90 20.11 11.34
N ASP A 195 -8.62 20.16 11.03
CA ASP A 195 -7.61 19.27 11.59
C ASP A 195 -7.46 19.41 13.11
N GLU A 196 -7.73 20.59 13.64
CA GLU A 196 -7.57 20.95 15.06
C GLU A 196 -8.45 20.12 16.01
N ILE A 197 -9.47 19.44 15.49
CA ILE A 197 -10.36 18.57 16.28
C ILE A 197 -10.05 17.08 16.10
N LEU A 198 -9.06 16.73 15.26
CA LEU A 198 -8.72 15.36 14.93
C LEU A 198 -7.46 14.91 15.72
N ASP A 199 -7.47 13.65 16.17
CA ASP A 199 -6.25 13.02 16.74
C ASP A 199 -5.35 12.52 15.61
N ILE A 200 -4.59 13.46 15.03
CA ILE A 200 -3.70 13.21 13.91
C ILE A 200 -2.35 12.69 14.39
N VAL A 201 -1.94 11.57 13.82
CA VAL A 201 -0.63 10.98 14.03
C VAL A 201 0.16 11.04 12.72
N THR A 202 1.42 11.48 12.81
CA THR A 202 2.33 11.57 11.66
C THR A 202 3.58 10.73 11.95
N PRO A 203 3.57 9.42 11.65
CA PRO A 203 4.76 8.58 11.84
C PRO A 203 5.89 9.05 10.92
N GLU A 204 7.06 9.28 11.49
CA GLU A 204 8.28 9.52 10.73
C GLU A 204 9.00 8.21 10.47
N LEU A 205 9.45 8.01 9.25
CA LEU A 205 10.04 6.74 8.81
C LEU A 205 11.44 6.97 8.25
N PRO A 206 12.49 6.45 8.88
CA PRO A 206 13.79 6.33 8.22
C PRO A 206 13.70 5.57 6.90
N ALA A 207 14.50 5.93 5.92
CA ALA A 207 14.56 5.21 4.64
C ALA A 207 14.80 3.70 4.86
N GLY A 208 14.03 2.87 4.18
CA GLY A 208 14.04 1.42 4.36
C GLY A 208 13.01 0.89 5.34
N SER A 209 12.24 1.76 5.99
CA SER A 209 11.14 1.37 6.87
C SER A 209 9.92 0.93 6.07
N LEU A 210 9.12 0.06 6.69
CA LEU A 210 7.81 -0.37 6.24
C LEU A 210 6.76 0.10 7.23
N MET A 211 5.74 0.77 6.76
CA MET A 211 4.51 1.00 7.48
C MET A 211 3.38 0.24 6.81
N ILE A 212 2.57 -0.46 7.57
CA ILE A 212 1.36 -1.14 7.09
C ILE A 212 0.13 -0.48 7.70
N ALA A 213 -0.93 -0.33 6.93
CA ALA A 213 -2.17 0.28 7.40
C ALA A 213 -3.40 -0.43 6.82
N LYS A 214 -4.46 -0.51 7.61
CA LYS A 214 -5.78 -0.98 7.16
C LYS A 214 -6.37 0.00 6.16
N SER A 215 -6.95 -0.52 5.09
CA SER A 215 -7.55 0.31 4.03
C SER A 215 -8.76 1.13 4.50
N THR A 216 -9.33 0.81 5.67
CA THR A 216 -10.41 1.59 6.32
C THR A 216 -9.89 2.71 7.22
N LEU A 217 -8.57 2.83 7.44
CA LEU A 217 -7.97 3.89 8.25
C LEU A 217 -7.94 5.20 7.46
N TRP A 218 -8.54 6.26 8.02
CA TRP A 218 -8.48 7.59 7.43
C TRP A 218 -7.04 8.12 7.46
N HIS A 219 -6.56 8.49 6.29
CA HIS A 219 -5.19 8.96 6.11
C HIS A 219 -5.08 9.97 4.95
N ARG A 220 -3.90 10.59 4.85
CA ARG A 220 -3.54 11.46 3.74
C ARG A 220 -2.02 11.63 3.63
N GLY A 221 -1.53 12.06 2.47
CA GLY A 221 -0.18 12.57 2.34
C GLY A 221 -0.07 13.95 3.01
N GLY A 222 0.98 14.17 3.80
CA GLY A 222 1.32 15.49 4.34
C GLY A 222 1.90 16.40 3.26
N ALA A 223 2.02 17.71 3.57
CA ALA A 223 2.65 18.70 2.69
C ALA A 223 4.18 18.56 2.71
N ASN A 224 4.84 18.81 1.58
CA ASN A 224 6.30 18.88 1.52
C ASN A 224 6.79 20.33 1.51
N HIS A 225 7.28 20.78 2.65
CA HIS A 225 7.85 22.11 2.84
C HIS A 225 9.36 22.17 2.61
N THR A 226 9.99 21.04 2.25
CA THR A 226 11.44 20.93 2.07
C THR A 226 11.84 21.13 0.61
N ASP A 227 13.12 21.41 0.37
CA ASP A 227 13.68 21.54 -0.99
C ASP A 227 13.93 20.20 -1.68
N LYS A 228 13.79 19.07 -0.96
CA LYS A 228 14.08 17.74 -1.48
C LYS A 228 12.78 16.97 -1.77
N PRO A 229 12.72 16.21 -2.87
CA PRO A 229 11.61 15.31 -3.07
C PRO A 229 11.64 14.15 -2.05
N ARG A 230 10.45 13.61 -1.71
CA ARG A 230 10.29 12.45 -0.85
C ARG A 230 9.53 11.35 -1.57
N THR A 231 10.10 10.16 -1.60
CA THR A 231 9.58 9.00 -2.34
C THR A 231 9.12 7.90 -1.41
N ILE A 232 7.92 7.39 -1.64
CA ILE A 232 7.43 6.13 -1.09
C ILE A 232 7.03 5.19 -2.22
N ILE A 233 7.05 3.87 -1.95
CA ILE A 233 6.41 2.87 -2.80
C ILE A 233 5.30 2.21 -1.99
N THR A 234 4.12 2.09 -2.60
CA THR A 234 2.96 1.51 -1.93
C THR A 234 2.36 0.34 -2.72
N PRO A 235 2.75 -0.93 -2.38
CA PRO A 235 1.92 -2.08 -2.66
C PRO A 235 0.62 -2.00 -1.85
N GLN A 236 -0.51 -2.02 -2.54
CA GLN A 236 -1.84 -2.06 -1.94
C GLN A 236 -2.48 -3.41 -2.23
N TYR A 237 -2.97 -4.08 -1.19
CA TYR A 237 -3.62 -5.38 -1.33
C TYR A 237 -5.13 -5.24 -1.15
N CYS A 238 -5.88 -6.16 -1.75
CA CYS A 238 -7.33 -6.25 -1.56
C CYS A 238 -7.76 -7.71 -1.41
N VAL A 239 -8.97 -7.93 -0.88
CA VAL A 239 -9.60 -9.25 -0.81
C VAL A 239 -9.71 -9.88 -2.21
N GLY A 240 -9.60 -11.20 -2.29
CA GLY A 240 -9.50 -11.93 -3.56
C GLY A 240 -10.70 -11.79 -4.51
N TRP A 241 -11.86 -11.41 -3.99
CA TRP A 241 -13.09 -11.21 -4.77
C TRP A 241 -13.28 -9.75 -5.23
N ALA A 242 -12.48 -8.79 -4.73
CA ALA A 242 -12.60 -7.40 -5.13
C ALA A 242 -11.90 -7.13 -6.47
N ARG A 243 -12.39 -6.10 -7.16
CA ARG A 243 -11.69 -5.57 -8.33
C ARG A 243 -10.49 -4.75 -7.88
N GLN A 244 -9.34 -5.02 -8.50
CA GLN A 244 -8.10 -4.28 -8.28
C GLN A 244 -8.23 -2.82 -8.76
N LEU A 245 -7.59 -1.89 -8.08
CA LEU A 245 -7.47 -0.48 -8.49
C LEU A 245 -6.70 -0.35 -9.81
N GLU A 246 -5.64 -1.13 -9.95
CA GLU A 246 -4.85 -1.24 -11.17
C GLU A 246 -5.08 -2.60 -11.80
N ASN A 247 -5.45 -2.66 -13.08
CA ASN A 247 -5.67 -3.93 -13.77
C ASN A 247 -4.33 -4.60 -14.07
N MET A 248 -3.80 -5.33 -13.07
CA MET A 248 -2.47 -5.92 -13.12
C MET A 248 -2.27 -6.90 -14.28
N LEU A 249 -3.32 -7.63 -14.68
CA LEU A 249 -3.24 -8.57 -15.83
C LEU A 249 -3.04 -7.87 -17.17
N LEU A 250 -3.48 -6.61 -17.29
CA LEU A 250 -3.25 -5.78 -18.48
C LEU A 250 -2.00 -4.90 -18.33
N ALA A 251 -1.68 -4.48 -17.12
CA ALA A 251 -0.56 -3.58 -16.86
C ALA A 251 0.79 -4.30 -16.90
N VAL A 252 0.84 -5.58 -16.55
CA VAL A 252 2.06 -6.40 -16.56
C VAL A 252 2.04 -7.29 -17.79
N PRO A 253 2.97 -7.10 -18.76
CA PRO A 253 3.07 -7.94 -19.95
C PRO A 253 3.21 -9.42 -19.60
N LEU A 254 2.66 -10.30 -20.44
CA LEU A 254 2.62 -11.74 -20.18
C LEU A 254 4.02 -12.34 -19.98
N GLU A 255 4.96 -11.95 -20.83
CA GLU A 255 6.37 -12.35 -20.73
C GLU A 255 7.01 -11.90 -19.41
N THR A 256 6.71 -10.68 -18.96
CA THR A 256 7.18 -10.20 -17.66
C THR A 256 6.51 -10.98 -16.52
N ALA A 257 5.21 -11.22 -16.61
CA ALA A 257 4.47 -11.97 -15.60
C ALA A 257 4.99 -13.41 -15.45
N ALA A 258 5.41 -14.06 -16.53
CA ALA A 258 5.97 -15.41 -16.52
C ALA A 258 7.30 -15.49 -15.74
N GLU A 259 8.09 -14.41 -15.73
CA GLU A 259 9.37 -14.31 -15.01
C GLU A 259 9.22 -13.91 -13.53
N LEU A 260 8.04 -13.42 -13.11
CA LEU A 260 7.82 -13.03 -11.73
C LEU A 260 7.84 -14.25 -10.78
N PRO A 261 8.25 -14.06 -9.52
CA PRO A 261 8.06 -15.08 -8.49
C PRO A 261 6.60 -15.55 -8.41
N LYS A 262 6.40 -16.85 -8.17
CA LYS A 262 5.05 -17.45 -8.16
C LYS A 262 4.04 -16.68 -7.30
N ARG A 263 4.44 -16.22 -6.11
CA ARG A 263 3.55 -15.45 -5.23
C ARG A 263 3.15 -14.10 -5.85
N ALA A 264 4.07 -13.43 -6.56
CA ALA A 264 3.75 -12.21 -7.30
C ALA A 264 2.77 -12.48 -8.45
N GLN A 265 2.97 -13.59 -9.20
CA GLN A 265 2.01 -14.03 -10.23
C GLN A 265 0.60 -14.24 -9.65
N GLU A 266 0.51 -14.94 -8.50
CA GLU A 266 -0.77 -15.14 -7.81
C GLU A 266 -1.43 -13.82 -7.41
N LEU A 267 -0.67 -12.89 -6.87
CA LEU A 267 -1.15 -11.57 -6.42
C LEU A 267 -1.66 -10.71 -7.58
N ILE A 268 -1.02 -10.74 -8.74
CA ILE A 268 -1.46 -9.93 -9.89
C ILE A 268 -2.67 -10.54 -10.63
N GLY A 269 -3.05 -11.79 -10.33
CA GLY A 269 -4.27 -12.37 -10.88
C GLY A 269 -4.13 -13.77 -11.47
N TYR A 270 -2.94 -14.37 -11.50
CA TYR A 270 -2.75 -15.76 -11.94
C TYR A 270 -3.07 -16.77 -10.83
N SER A 271 -4.17 -16.50 -10.10
CA SER A 271 -4.68 -17.32 -9.00
C SER A 271 -6.21 -17.38 -9.03
N ILE A 272 -6.79 -18.25 -8.21
CA ILE A 272 -8.23 -18.41 -8.08
C ILE A 272 -8.65 -18.02 -6.67
N HIS A 273 -9.68 -17.19 -6.55
CA HIS A 273 -10.43 -17.04 -5.30
C HIS A 273 -11.51 -18.12 -5.27
N HIS A 274 -11.38 -19.03 -4.30
CA HIS A 274 -12.25 -20.18 -4.22
C HIS A 274 -13.74 -19.83 -4.05
N PRO A 275 -14.67 -20.60 -4.65
CA PRO A 275 -14.39 -21.87 -5.35
C PRO A 275 -13.95 -21.72 -6.82
N PHE A 276 -14.24 -20.62 -7.53
CA PHE A 276 -13.98 -20.55 -8.97
C PHE A 276 -13.86 -19.14 -9.57
N MET A 277 -13.66 -18.08 -8.75
CA MET A 277 -13.47 -16.74 -9.30
C MET A 277 -12.06 -16.58 -9.85
N GLY A 278 -11.93 -16.14 -11.10
CA GLY A 278 -10.66 -15.89 -11.77
C GLY A 278 -10.23 -16.95 -12.77
N TYR A 279 -11.10 -17.90 -13.11
CA TYR A 279 -10.83 -18.85 -14.20
C TYR A 279 -10.70 -18.16 -15.55
N VAL A 280 -9.89 -18.76 -16.43
CA VAL A 280 -9.75 -18.38 -17.83
C VAL A 280 -10.12 -19.60 -18.67
N ASP A 281 -11.21 -19.47 -19.43
CA ASP A 281 -11.75 -20.57 -20.28
C ASP A 281 -11.86 -21.90 -19.51
N GLY A 282 -12.41 -21.85 -18.28
CA GLY A 282 -12.57 -23.00 -17.41
C GLY A 282 -11.28 -23.57 -16.81
N MET A 283 -10.14 -22.93 -17.03
CA MET A 283 -8.83 -23.38 -16.53
C MET A 283 -8.28 -22.44 -15.46
N HIS A 284 -7.37 -22.97 -14.63
CA HIS A 284 -6.60 -22.15 -13.69
C HIS A 284 -5.73 -21.16 -14.46
N PRO A 285 -5.78 -19.84 -14.15
CA PRO A 285 -5.12 -18.79 -14.93
C PRO A 285 -3.59 -18.95 -15.02
N ALA A 286 -2.94 -19.59 -14.06
CA ALA A 286 -1.49 -19.84 -14.10
C ALA A 286 -1.05 -20.69 -15.32
N LYS A 287 -1.97 -21.44 -15.96
CA LYS A 287 -1.65 -22.19 -17.16
C LYS A 287 -1.36 -21.31 -18.38
N ILE A 288 -1.72 -20.04 -18.33
CA ILE A 288 -1.42 -19.08 -19.42
C ILE A 288 0.06 -18.66 -19.38
N LEU A 289 0.72 -18.81 -18.23
CA LEU A 289 2.14 -18.49 -18.06
C LEU A 289 3.09 -19.65 -18.47
N SER A 290 2.54 -20.82 -18.81
CA SER A 290 3.33 -22.03 -19.16
C SER A 290 3.49 -22.21 -20.65
#